data_bbaeed0c115d207ae71b359ed06a51d8
#
_entry.id   bbaeed0c115d207ae71b359ed06a51d8
#
_cell.length_a   1.000
_cell.length_b   1.000
_cell.length_c   1.000
_cell.angle_alpha   90.00
_cell.angle_beta   90.00
_cell.angle_gamma   90.00
#
_symmetry.space_group_name_H-M   'P 1'
#
loop_
_entity.id
_entity.type
_entity.pdbx_description
1 polymer ?
#
loop_
_entity_poly.entity_id
_entity_poly.type
_entity_poly.pdbx_seq_one_letter_code
_entity_poly.pdbx_strand_id
1 'polypeptide(L)'
;MKNFTITYIVVFFILSITETIGAQVVISTPSLGFSQACASPSFNTYNITFSFSPEGNLSSTNQFIIELSDATGSFSSATEIYSSAQNAVTTSPATLSFSLPTNTAGESYKVRVKSTAPVATSTGSVAFPAYYKIQDTPFSINNLIDTGVYCSGGSYLLTIDNPGTGDNDSPLQYPSLTFNWYKETSPTTSVFVATGNTLSVNQSGTYFAETNYGSCTSNSFSNRVTVSESTTNGTSSISSSLGNPYCASQGSTTLSAINGVSYQWYKDGVEISGATNQMYVTNETGEFSVDIDLGDCSTSATINLDGVGFTSDIDVLDVNMIEDDETLVATVTTTANSPEFKWYLNDALITGATGNSYEATETGNYKVEIIQTIGCVATKEFLFTVNTAFPNVADIPNIISPNGDGINDTWVIPQEYVNGSNASVTILSAQGKIVLQTNDYLNNWPENQLDFKSVNPVYYYVITTSDNKTKKGSITVVK
;
A
#
# COMPACT_ATOMS: atom_id res chain seq x y z
N MET A 1 31.31 -70.09 72.97
CA MET A 1 31.68 -68.71 72.58
C MET A 1 31.69 -68.46 71.08
N LYS A 2 31.48 -69.47 70.22
CA LYS A 2 31.46 -69.28 68.71
C LYS A 2 30.11 -68.75 68.14
N ASN A 3 29.03 -68.95 68.88
CA ASN A 3 27.70 -68.57 68.33
C ASN A 3 27.32 -67.10 68.68
N PHE A 4 27.98 -66.50 69.70
CA PHE A 4 27.67 -65.10 70.06
C PHE A 4 28.27 -64.07 69.10
N THR A 5 29.44 -64.38 68.52
CA THR A 5 30.15 -63.50 67.60
C THR A 5 29.47 -63.43 66.22
N ILE A 6 28.87 -64.51 65.73
CA ILE A 6 28.14 -64.59 64.48
C ILE A 6 26.82 -63.77 64.56
N THR A 7 26.13 -63.87 65.71
CA THR A 7 24.88 -63.11 65.96
C THR A 7 25.12 -61.63 66.01
N TYR A 8 26.22 -61.13 66.59
CA TYR A 8 26.57 -59.70 66.57
C TYR A 8 27.02 -59.20 65.23
N ILE A 9 27.69 -59.98 64.39
CA ILE A 9 28.07 -59.61 63.03
C ILE A 9 26.84 -59.55 62.13
N VAL A 10 25.90 -60.49 62.27
CA VAL A 10 24.66 -60.47 61.50
C VAL A 10 23.76 -59.30 61.93
N VAL A 11 23.66 -59.00 63.21
CA VAL A 11 22.89 -57.83 63.72
C VAL A 11 23.57 -56.51 63.31
N PHE A 12 24.93 -56.45 63.34
CA PHE A 12 25.65 -55.27 62.86
C PHE A 12 25.54 -55.07 61.32
N PHE A 13 25.51 -56.18 60.56
CA PHE A 13 25.29 -56.11 59.11
C PHE A 13 23.82 -55.75 58.76
N ILE A 14 22.84 -56.16 59.53
CA ILE A 14 21.43 -55.78 59.38
C ILE A 14 21.20 -54.31 59.79
N LEU A 15 21.91 -53.80 60.76
CA LEU A 15 21.84 -52.40 61.22
C LEU A 15 22.57 -51.40 60.26
N SER A 16 23.52 -51.90 59.45
CA SER A 16 24.23 -51.05 58.45
C SER A 16 23.52 -50.92 57.10
N ILE A 17 22.39 -51.61 56.91
CA ILE A 17 21.52 -51.47 55.64
C ILE A 17 20.26 -50.67 55.98
N THR A 18 20.31 -49.72 56.89
CA THR A 18 19.32 -48.65 56.90
C THR A 18 19.73 -47.62 55.88
N GLU A 19 19.64 -47.99 54.59
CA GLU A 19 19.49 -46.99 53.61
C GLU A 19 18.23 -46.22 54.00
N THR A 20 18.39 -44.93 54.25
CA THR A 20 17.24 -44.04 54.42
C THR A 20 16.46 -44.13 53.11
N ILE A 21 15.39 -44.90 53.09
CA ILE A 21 14.42 -44.83 52.03
C ILE A 21 13.81 -43.43 52.13
N GLY A 22 14.51 -42.46 51.57
CA GLY A 22 13.97 -41.11 51.41
C GLY A 22 12.69 -41.26 50.57
N ALA A 23 11.58 -40.79 51.09
CA ALA A 23 10.35 -40.80 50.34
C ALA A 23 10.58 -40.14 48.97
N GLN A 24 10.32 -40.89 47.92
CA GLN A 24 10.48 -40.39 46.56
C GLN A 24 9.54 -39.19 46.38
N VAL A 25 10.05 -38.11 45.75
CA VAL A 25 9.20 -36.95 45.39
C VAL A 25 8.20 -37.40 44.37
N VAL A 26 6.93 -37.15 44.64
CA VAL A 26 5.81 -37.39 43.74
C VAL A 26 5.30 -36.04 43.25
N ILE A 27 5.11 -35.93 41.94
CA ILE A 27 4.58 -34.73 41.30
C ILE A 27 3.17 -35.04 40.78
N SER A 28 2.18 -34.21 41.11
CA SER A 28 0.82 -34.36 40.67
C SER A 28 0.69 -34.11 39.16
N THR A 29 -0.38 -34.60 38.54
CA THR A 29 -0.79 -34.17 37.22
C THR A 29 -0.92 -32.64 37.13
N PRO A 30 -0.27 -31.95 36.19
CA PRO A 30 -0.39 -30.51 36.07
C PRO A 30 -1.85 -30.11 35.70
N SER A 31 -2.33 -29.08 36.39
CA SER A 31 -3.58 -28.38 36.08
C SER A 31 -3.32 -27.23 35.13
N LEU A 32 -4.07 -27.16 34.07
CA LEU A 32 -3.95 -26.08 33.09
C LEU A 32 -4.77 -24.86 33.53
N GLY A 33 -4.21 -23.66 33.38
CA GLY A 33 -4.89 -22.40 33.60
C GLY A 33 -5.69 -21.94 32.34
N PHE A 34 -5.84 -22.82 31.34
CA PHE A 34 -6.46 -22.53 30.04
C PHE A 34 -7.09 -23.81 29.46
N SER A 35 -8.01 -23.66 28.50
CA SER A 35 -8.63 -24.77 27.77
C SER A 35 -7.99 -25.00 26.38
N GLN A 36 -7.38 -23.98 25.80
CA GLN A 36 -6.66 -23.99 24.52
C GLN A 36 -5.50 -23.02 24.59
N ALA A 37 -4.47 -23.23 23.79
CA ALA A 37 -3.27 -22.39 23.73
C ALA A 37 -3.08 -21.83 22.32
N CYS A 38 -3.61 -20.62 22.08
CA CYS A 38 -3.49 -19.89 20.82
C CYS A 38 -2.38 -18.84 20.92
N ALA A 39 -1.14 -19.27 20.68
CA ALA A 39 0.03 -18.43 20.76
C ALA A 39 0.21 -17.58 19.48
N SER A 40 0.89 -16.46 19.63
CA SER A 40 1.26 -15.57 18.53
C SER A 40 2.55 -14.81 18.89
N PRO A 41 3.19 -14.07 17.98
CA PRO A 41 4.33 -13.21 18.32
C PRO A 41 4.04 -12.17 19.41
N SER A 42 2.77 -11.75 19.56
CA SER A 42 2.33 -10.78 20.56
C SER A 42 1.89 -11.40 21.89
N PHE A 43 1.58 -12.69 21.91
CA PHE A 43 1.11 -13.41 23.11
C PHE A 43 1.53 -14.88 23.07
N ASN A 44 2.40 -15.28 24.00
CA ASN A 44 2.86 -16.65 24.13
C ASN A 44 3.26 -16.96 25.59
N THR A 45 2.31 -16.83 26.52
CA THR A 45 2.56 -17.14 27.94
C THR A 45 1.38 -17.90 28.51
N TYR A 46 1.63 -19.13 28.98
CA TYR A 46 0.64 -20.04 29.56
C TYR A 46 1.10 -20.54 30.89
N ASN A 47 0.18 -20.80 31.82
CA ASN A 47 0.46 -21.21 33.17
C ASN A 47 -0.05 -22.61 33.44
N ILE A 48 0.76 -23.39 34.19
CA ILE A 48 0.35 -24.63 34.82
C ILE A 48 0.56 -24.56 36.31
N THR A 49 -0.29 -25.25 37.08
CA THR A 49 -0.15 -25.42 38.50
C THR A 49 -0.03 -26.91 38.81
N PHE A 50 0.91 -27.27 39.70
CA PHE A 50 1.13 -28.65 40.13
C PHE A 50 1.51 -28.67 41.60
N SER A 51 1.29 -29.82 42.24
CA SER A 51 1.72 -30.08 43.61
C SER A 51 2.84 -31.12 43.63
N PHE A 52 3.71 -31.05 44.59
CA PHE A 52 4.74 -32.06 44.84
C PHE A 52 4.89 -32.32 46.30
N SER A 53 5.29 -33.53 46.68
CA SER A 53 5.43 -33.95 48.08
C SER A 53 6.42 -35.11 48.17
N PRO A 54 7.26 -35.17 49.26
CA PRO A 54 7.42 -34.15 50.29
C PRO A 54 8.33 -32.98 49.82
N GLU A 55 8.02 -31.74 50.21
CA GLU A 55 8.77 -30.55 49.83
C GLU A 55 10.21 -30.57 50.32
N GLY A 56 10.44 -31.05 51.55
CA GLY A 56 11.75 -31.08 52.17
C GLY A 56 12.76 -32.06 51.54
N ASN A 57 12.34 -32.87 50.56
CA ASN A 57 13.20 -33.81 49.86
C ASN A 57 13.81 -33.26 48.57
N LEU A 58 13.48 -32.02 48.21
CA LEU A 58 14.09 -31.35 47.05
C LEU A 58 15.54 -30.94 47.39
N SER A 59 16.48 -31.25 46.50
CA SER A 59 17.85 -30.73 46.59
C SER A 59 17.88 -29.23 46.29
N SER A 60 18.84 -28.51 46.85
CA SER A 60 19.12 -27.12 46.50
C SER A 60 19.56 -26.93 45.02
N THR A 61 19.84 -28.01 44.31
CA THR A 61 20.15 -28.00 42.88
C THR A 61 18.93 -28.37 42.00
N ASN A 62 17.79 -28.66 42.64
CA ASN A 62 16.61 -29.08 41.91
C ASN A 62 16.08 -27.98 40.96
N GLN A 63 15.69 -28.39 39.76
CA GLN A 63 14.97 -27.61 38.77
C GLN A 63 13.68 -28.34 38.39
N PHE A 64 12.62 -27.58 38.16
CA PHE A 64 11.42 -28.12 37.54
C PHE A 64 11.41 -27.78 36.05
N ILE A 65 11.17 -28.81 35.24
CA ILE A 65 11.13 -28.74 33.76
C ILE A 65 9.71 -29.00 33.32
N ILE A 66 9.22 -28.19 32.40
CA ILE A 66 7.96 -28.45 31.69
C ILE A 66 8.29 -29.02 30.32
N GLU A 67 7.76 -30.21 30.05
CA GLU A 67 7.85 -30.84 28.75
C GLU A 67 6.48 -30.82 28.03
N LEU A 68 6.51 -30.46 26.73
CA LEU A 68 5.39 -30.53 25.83
C LEU A 68 5.43 -31.86 25.05
N SER A 69 4.32 -32.55 24.96
CA SER A 69 4.14 -33.73 24.10
C SER A 69 4.20 -33.37 22.61
N ASP A 70 4.15 -34.36 21.76
CA ASP A 70 3.77 -34.16 20.35
C ASP A 70 2.26 -33.85 20.20
N ALA A 71 1.82 -33.57 18.98
CA ALA A 71 0.44 -33.22 18.66
C ALA A 71 -0.58 -34.33 18.95
N THR A 72 -0.13 -35.57 19.19
CA THR A 72 -0.97 -36.73 19.56
C THR A 72 -1.04 -36.93 21.08
N GLY A 73 -0.33 -36.14 21.86
CA GLY A 73 -0.26 -36.23 23.32
C GLY A 73 0.79 -37.25 23.81
N SER A 74 1.70 -37.73 22.92
CA SER A 74 2.78 -38.64 23.27
C SER A 74 4.02 -37.86 23.76
N PHE A 75 4.66 -38.37 24.84
CA PHE A 75 5.90 -37.85 25.35
C PHE A 75 7.14 -38.63 24.88
N SER A 76 7.02 -39.47 23.85
CA SER A 76 8.16 -40.23 23.30
C SER A 76 9.23 -39.31 22.69
N SER A 77 8.83 -38.17 22.16
CA SER A 77 9.66 -37.10 21.59
C SER A 77 9.33 -35.76 22.24
N ALA A 78 9.19 -35.73 23.56
CA ALA A 78 8.80 -34.54 24.30
C ALA A 78 9.80 -33.39 24.10
N THR A 79 9.30 -32.19 23.99
CA THR A 79 10.10 -30.96 23.88
C THR A 79 10.13 -30.24 25.24
N GLU A 80 11.32 -29.94 25.75
CA GLU A 80 11.47 -29.05 26.91
C GLU A 80 11.07 -27.63 26.47
N ILE A 81 10.09 -27.07 27.17
CA ILE A 81 9.55 -25.72 26.87
C ILE A 81 9.78 -24.72 28.01
N TYR A 82 10.24 -25.19 29.15
CA TYR A 82 10.64 -24.36 30.30
C TYR A 82 11.50 -25.13 31.26
N SER A 83 12.48 -24.47 31.86
CA SER A 83 13.27 -24.95 33.00
C SER A 83 13.40 -23.85 34.07
N SER A 84 13.06 -24.15 35.32
CA SER A 84 13.23 -23.20 36.42
C SER A 84 14.70 -23.00 36.72
N ALA A 85 15.06 -21.89 37.40
CA ALA A 85 16.36 -21.80 38.03
C ALA A 85 16.48 -22.85 39.17
N GLN A 86 17.72 -23.23 39.54
CA GLN A 86 17.96 -24.12 40.65
C GLN A 86 17.38 -23.52 41.94
N ASN A 87 16.70 -24.36 42.72
CA ASN A 87 16.08 -23.99 44.02
C ASN A 87 15.06 -22.84 43.92
N ALA A 88 14.57 -22.49 42.71
CA ALA A 88 13.61 -21.41 42.53
C ALA A 88 12.19 -21.78 43.01
N VAL A 89 11.86 -23.07 43.06
CA VAL A 89 10.55 -23.59 43.44
C VAL A 89 10.75 -24.54 44.63
N THR A 90 10.31 -24.11 45.83
CA THR A 90 10.53 -24.83 47.08
C THR A 90 9.21 -25.14 47.81
N THR A 91 8.12 -24.55 47.43
CA THR A 91 6.78 -24.72 48.05
C THR A 91 5.76 -25.31 47.08
N SER A 92 4.86 -26.11 47.63
CA SER A 92 3.77 -26.78 46.89
C SER A 92 2.40 -26.26 47.37
N PRO A 93 1.41 -25.94 46.50
CA PRO A 93 1.48 -26.03 45.04
C PRO A 93 2.33 -24.94 44.40
N ALA A 94 2.89 -25.22 43.23
CA ALA A 94 3.66 -24.29 42.44
C ALA A 94 2.98 -23.97 41.10
N THR A 95 3.13 -22.74 40.66
CA THR A 95 2.69 -22.30 39.32
C THR A 95 3.90 -21.88 38.49
N LEU A 96 3.99 -22.42 37.27
CA LEU A 96 5.06 -22.09 36.33
C LEU A 96 4.43 -21.62 35.01
N SER A 97 5.12 -20.66 34.38
CA SER A 97 4.76 -20.14 33.06
C SER A 97 5.66 -20.74 31.98
N PHE A 98 5.12 -21.01 30.83
CA PHE A 98 5.85 -21.49 29.66
C PHE A 98 5.37 -20.82 28.38
N SER A 99 6.16 -20.95 27.31
CA SER A 99 5.84 -20.51 25.96
C SER A 99 5.81 -21.70 24.99
N LEU A 100 4.96 -21.63 23.96
CA LEU A 100 4.90 -22.64 22.92
C LEU A 100 5.98 -22.42 21.87
N PRO A 101 6.59 -23.48 21.30
CA PRO A 101 7.42 -23.40 20.11
C PRO A 101 6.64 -22.88 18.90
N THR A 102 7.33 -22.18 17.98
CA THR A 102 6.72 -21.53 16.80
C THR A 102 6.15 -22.51 15.77
N ASN A 103 6.51 -23.78 15.87
CA ASN A 103 6.00 -24.85 15.00
C ASN A 103 4.88 -25.68 15.68
N THR A 104 4.31 -25.21 16.79
CA THR A 104 3.20 -25.89 17.47
C THR A 104 1.92 -25.80 16.65
N ALA A 105 1.33 -26.95 16.30
CA ALA A 105 0.05 -27.07 15.61
C ALA A 105 -0.58 -28.44 15.86
N GLY A 106 -1.73 -28.48 16.55
CA GLY A 106 -2.48 -29.72 16.78
C GLY A 106 -3.49 -29.61 17.92
N GLU A 107 -4.35 -30.64 18.01
CA GLU A 107 -5.52 -30.65 18.90
C GLU A 107 -5.33 -31.38 20.22
N SER A 108 -4.23 -32.14 20.39
CA SER A 108 -4.11 -33.08 21.51
C SER A 108 -2.81 -32.99 22.27
N TYR A 109 -2.20 -31.80 22.34
CA TYR A 109 -1.00 -31.58 23.13
C TYR A 109 -1.26 -31.81 24.62
N LYS A 110 -0.22 -32.24 25.34
CA LYS A 110 -0.18 -32.36 26.81
C LYS A 110 1.10 -31.77 27.33
N VAL A 111 1.09 -31.34 28.56
CA VAL A 111 2.31 -30.96 29.30
C VAL A 111 2.50 -31.88 30.50
N ARG A 112 3.78 -32.14 30.86
CA ARG A 112 4.15 -32.80 32.14
C ARG A 112 5.27 -32.05 32.81
N VAL A 113 5.40 -32.28 34.11
CA VAL A 113 6.42 -31.65 34.94
C VAL A 113 7.43 -32.69 35.36
N LYS A 114 8.72 -32.35 35.29
CA LYS A 114 9.83 -33.16 35.81
C LYS A 114 10.57 -32.39 36.88
N SER A 115 11.09 -33.12 37.84
CA SER A 115 12.07 -32.66 38.85
C SER A 115 13.43 -33.29 38.53
N THR A 116 14.51 -32.53 38.68
CA THR A 116 15.87 -32.99 38.37
C THR A 116 16.59 -33.61 39.56
N ALA A 117 16.28 -33.18 40.80
CA ALA A 117 16.95 -33.66 41.99
C ALA A 117 16.03 -33.62 43.26
N PRO A 118 15.42 -34.75 43.66
CA PRO A 118 15.47 -36.06 43.02
C PRO A 118 14.70 -36.11 41.69
N VAL A 119 15.09 -37.02 40.82
CA VAL A 119 14.42 -37.21 39.54
C VAL A 119 13.01 -37.78 39.77
N ALA A 120 12.01 -37.04 39.32
CA ALA A 120 10.62 -37.45 39.34
C ALA A 120 9.91 -36.87 38.10
N THR A 121 8.82 -37.53 37.70
CA THR A 121 8.04 -37.08 36.52
C THR A 121 6.55 -37.25 36.79
N SER A 122 5.78 -36.21 36.55
CA SER A 122 4.32 -36.28 36.64
C SER A 122 3.71 -37.08 35.50
N THR A 123 2.45 -37.48 35.64
CA THR A 123 1.61 -37.83 34.50
C THR A 123 1.35 -36.58 33.60
N GLY A 124 0.99 -36.81 32.34
CA GLY A 124 0.62 -35.70 31.45
C GLY A 124 -0.72 -35.06 31.85
N SER A 125 -0.84 -33.78 31.59
CA SER A 125 -2.09 -33.03 31.73
C SER A 125 -3.25 -33.64 30.90
N VAL A 126 -4.45 -33.09 31.03
CA VAL A 126 -5.48 -33.26 30.02
C VAL A 126 -4.98 -32.72 28.66
N ALA A 127 -5.45 -33.32 27.57
CA ALA A 127 -5.10 -32.86 26.24
C ALA A 127 -5.75 -31.49 25.96
N PHE A 128 -5.03 -30.65 25.23
CA PHE A 128 -5.51 -29.33 24.81
C PHE A 128 -5.07 -28.99 23.38
N PRO A 129 -5.90 -28.24 22.63
CA PRO A 129 -5.49 -27.66 21.36
C PRO A 129 -4.38 -26.64 21.58
N ALA A 130 -3.33 -26.68 20.76
CA ALA A 130 -2.23 -25.74 20.80
C ALA A 130 -1.77 -25.36 19.39
N TYR A 131 -1.78 -24.06 19.09
CA TYR A 131 -1.35 -23.50 17.81
C TYR A 131 -0.51 -22.26 18.03
N TYR A 132 0.59 -22.15 17.30
CA TYR A 132 1.35 -20.92 17.20
C TYR A 132 0.98 -20.23 15.88
N LYS A 133 0.25 -19.11 15.96
CA LYS A 133 -0.20 -18.32 14.83
C LYS A 133 0.94 -17.43 14.33
N ILE A 134 1.83 -18.00 13.52
CA ILE A 134 3.00 -17.31 12.99
C ILE A 134 2.60 -16.21 11.99
N GLN A 135 1.49 -16.40 11.29
CA GLN A 135 0.85 -15.44 10.39
C GLN A 135 -0.63 -15.36 10.79
N ASP A 136 -1.10 -14.17 11.18
CA ASP A 136 -2.48 -13.94 11.65
C ASP A 136 -3.08 -12.68 11.00
N THR A 137 -2.80 -12.51 9.71
CA THR A 137 -3.29 -11.42 8.86
C THR A 137 -3.99 -11.99 7.63
N PRO A 138 -4.91 -11.23 7.00
CA PRO A 138 -5.50 -11.62 5.73
C PRO A 138 -4.45 -11.90 4.67
N PHE A 139 -4.74 -12.84 3.77
CA PHE A 139 -3.89 -13.17 2.62
C PHE A 139 -4.70 -13.20 1.33
N SER A 140 -4.04 -13.31 0.19
CA SER A 140 -4.70 -13.29 -1.12
C SER A 140 -4.74 -14.67 -1.78
N ILE A 141 -5.81 -14.89 -2.54
CA ILE A 141 -5.99 -16.01 -3.48
C ILE A 141 -6.37 -15.44 -4.85
N ASN A 142 -6.07 -16.19 -5.91
CA ASN A 142 -6.51 -15.87 -7.26
C ASN A 142 -6.05 -14.48 -7.73
N ASN A 143 -4.88 -14.00 -7.27
CA ASN A 143 -4.33 -12.66 -7.56
C ASN A 143 -5.29 -11.50 -7.21
N LEU A 144 -6.05 -11.63 -6.13
CA LEU A 144 -7.14 -10.70 -5.73
C LEU A 144 -8.24 -10.55 -6.78
N ILE A 145 -8.34 -11.46 -7.75
CA ILE A 145 -9.45 -11.49 -8.69
C ILE A 145 -10.66 -12.14 -8.01
N ASP A 146 -11.75 -11.41 -7.88
CA ASP A 146 -12.95 -11.82 -7.16
C ASP A 146 -13.86 -12.78 -7.93
N THR A 147 -13.49 -13.10 -9.18
CA THR A 147 -14.23 -14.02 -10.06
C THR A 147 -13.35 -15.15 -10.58
N GLY A 148 -14.01 -16.26 -10.93
CA GLY A 148 -13.44 -17.37 -11.68
C GLY A 148 -14.49 -17.92 -12.64
N VAL A 149 -14.06 -18.38 -13.81
CA VAL A 149 -14.97 -18.94 -14.82
C VAL A 149 -14.42 -20.27 -15.33
N TYR A 150 -15.26 -21.26 -15.45
CA TYR A 150 -14.92 -22.55 -16.07
C TYR A 150 -15.96 -22.92 -17.14
N CYS A 151 -15.52 -23.63 -18.17
CA CYS A 151 -16.39 -24.18 -19.20
C CYS A 151 -17.21 -25.35 -18.68
N SER A 152 -18.40 -25.61 -19.25
CA SER A 152 -19.26 -26.71 -18.86
C SER A 152 -18.52 -28.05 -18.88
N GLY A 153 -18.60 -28.80 -17.77
CA GLY A 153 -17.87 -30.06 -17.57
C GLY A 153 -16.40 -29.92 -17.14
N GLY A 154 -15.87 -28.68 -17.07
CA GLY A 154 -14.52 -28.38 -16.60
C GLY A 154 -14.45 -28.01 -15.13
N SER A 155 -13.36 -27.37 -14.73
CA SER A 155 -13.13 -26.85 -13.38
C SER A 155 -12.26 -25.60 -13.40
N TYR A 156 -12.37 -24.76 -12.36
CA TYR A 156 -11.50 -23.60 -12.11
C TYR A 156 -10.55 -23.90 -10.96
N LEU A 157 -9.27 -23.58 -11.12
CA LEU A 157 -8.26 -23.78 -10.08
C LEU A 157 -8.05 -22.51 -9.29
N LEU A 158 -8.41 -22.52 -8.00
CA LEU A 158 -8.07 -21.50 -7.03
C LEU A 158 -6.72 -21.81 -6.39
N THR A 159 -5.86 -20.81 -6.27
CA THR A 159 -4.52 -20.91 -5.66
C THR A 159 -4.33 -19.83 -4.61
N ILE A 160 -3.58 -20.17 -3.55
CA ILE A 160 -3.07 -19.16 -2.61
C ILE A 160 -1.90 -18.47 -3.31
N ASP A 161 -1.90 -17.12 -3.29
CA ASP A 161 -0.89 -16.32 -3.96
C ASP A 161 0.46 -16.40 -3.22
N ASN A 162 1.56 -16.50 -3.98
CA ASN A 162 2.92 -16.46 -3.43
C ASN A 162 3.90 -15.90 -4.47
N PRO A 163 4.47 -14.67 -4.23
CA PRO A 163 4.20 -13.79 -3.09
C PRO A 163 2.74 -13.37 -3.02
N GLY A 164 2.30 -12.85 -1.86
CA GLY A 164 0.96 -12.28 -1.70
C GLY A 164 0.74 -11.12 -2.66
N THR A 165 -0.51 -10.86 -3.01
CA THR A 165 -0.91 -9.78 -3.92
C THR A 165 -1.37 -8.56 -3.13
N GLY A 166 -0.94 -7.38 -3.55
CA GLY A 166 -1.17 -6.12 -2.83
C GLY A 166 -0.39 -6.09 -1.50
N ASP A 167 -1.02 -5.58 -0.44
CA ASP A 167 -0.43 -5.51 0.91
C ASP A 167 -0.59 -6.81 1.71
N ASN A 168 -1.07 -7.90 1.08
CA ASN A 168 -1.33 -9.17 1.74
C ASN A 168 -0.06 -10.02 1.81
N ASP A 169 0.25 -10.50 3.01
CA ASP A 169 1.36 -11.43 3.24
C ASP A 169 0.97 -12.85 2.83
N SER A 170 1.84 -13.55 2.08
CA SER A 170 1.55 -14.93 1.68
C SER A 170 1.82 -15.91 2.81
N PRO A 171 0.82 -16.70 3.26
CA PRO A 171 1.05 -17.71 4.28
C PRO A 171 1.86 -18.91 3.76
N LEU A 172 2.04 -19.05 2.43
CA LEU A 172 2.86 -20.13 1.83
C LEU A 172 4.36 -19.96 2.09
N GLN A 173 4.82 -18.79 2.53
CA GLN A 173 6.21 -18.62 3.00
C GLN A 173 6.49 -19.36 4.32
N TYR A 174 5.45 -19.85 5.01
CA TYR A 174 5.55 -20.62 6.26
C TYR A 174 5.19 -22.09 6.01
N PRO A 175 6.18 -22.99 5.75
CA PRO A 175 5.91 -24.38 5.31
C PRO A 175 5.15 -25.25 6.31
N SER A 176 5.08 -24.82 7.59
CA SER A 176 4.35 -25.54 8.64
C SER A 176 2.83 -25.29 8.61
N LEU A 177 2.38 -24.28 7.87
CA LEU A 177 0.95 -23.94 7.80
C LEU A 177 0.21 -24.88 6.85
N THR A 178 -1.03 -25.18 7.22
CA THR A 178 -1.99 -25.90 6.39
C THR A 178 -3.24 -25.06 6.20
N PHE A 179 -4.01 -25.32 5.15
CA PHE A 179 -5.12 -24.46 4.77
C PHE A 179 -6.38 -25.28 4.58
N ASN A 180 -7.51 -24.69 5.01
CA ASN A 180 -8.86 -25.19 4.82
C ASN A 180 -9.58 -24.31 3.80
N TRP A 181 -10.23 -24.93 2.81
CA TRP A 181 -11.08 -24.25 1.85
C TRP A 181 -12.54 -24.40 2.20
N TYR A 182 -13.28 -23.32 2.02
CA TYR A 182 -14.71 -23.22 2.32
C TYR A 182 -15.48 -22.68 1.13
N LYS A 183 -16.75 -23.10 1.03
CA LYS A 183 -17.77 -22.52 0.15
C LYS A 183 -18.77 -21.77 1.00
N GLU A 184 -19.05 -20.53 0.67
CA GLU A 184 -20.11 -19.76 1.33
C GLU A 184 -21.49 -20.31 1.00
N THR A 185 -22.33 -20.42 2.00
CA THR A 185 -23.75 -20.84 1.88
C THR A 185 -24.69 -19.69 2.16
N SER A 186 -24.21 -18.66 2.87
CA SER A 186 -24.85 -17.38 3.10
C SER A 186 -23.76 -16.35 3.46
N PRO A 187 -24.06 -15.05 3.58
CA PRO A 187 -23.08 -14.04 3.97
C PRO A 187 -22.31 -14.30 5.28
N THR A 188 -22.86 -15.16 6.16
CA THR A 188 -22.29 -15.45 7.49
C THR A 188 -22.02 -16.92 7.74
N THR A 189 -22.30 -17.80 6.77
CA THR A 189 -22.12 -19.25 6.92
C THR A 189 -21.39 -19.84 5.75
N SER A 190 -20.57 -20.85 6.03
CA SER A 190 -19.78 -21.57 5.03
C SER A 190 -19.73 -23.04 5.37
N VAL A 191 -19.42 -23.87 4.37
CA VAL A 191 -19.16 -25.30 4.52
C VAL A 191 -17.74 -25.60 4.12
N PHE A 192 -17.08 -26.48 4.86
CA PHE A 192 -15.77 -27.00 4.53
C PHE A 192 -15.82 -27.80 3.23
N VAL A 193 -14.82 -27.58 2.35
CA VAL A 193 -14.72 -28.23 1.03
C VAL A 193 -13.51 -29.14 0.97
N ALA A 194 -12.33 -28.64 1.28
CA ALA A 194 -11.06 -29.37 1.13
C ALA A 194 -9.94 -28.75 1.97
N THR A 195 -8.82 -29.46 2.05
CA THR A 195 -7.54 -28.94 2.57
C THR A 195 -6.52 -28.85 1.45
N GLY A 196 -5.54 -27.96 1.57
CA GLY A 196 -4.42 -27.83 0.65
C GLY A 196 -4.14 -26.41 0.21
N ASN A 197 -3.07 -26.23 -0.57
CA ASN A 197 -2.63 -24.93 -1.07
C ASN A 197 -3.45 -24.46 -2.29
N THR A 198 -4.22 -25.36 -2.88
CA THR A 198 -5.06 -25.12 -4.06
C THR A 198 -6.40 -25.80 -3.92
N LEU A 199 -7.41 -25.33 -4.64
CA LEU A 199 -8.74 -25.94 -4.75
C LEU A 199 -9.19 -25.95 -6.21
N SER A 200 -9.49 -27.13 -6.77
CA SER A 200 -10.16 -27.25 -8.07
C SER A 200 -11.68 -27.23 -7.87
N VAL A 201 -12.35 -26.29 -8.50
CA VAL A 201 -13.78 -26.00 -8.33
C VAL A 201 -14.53 -26.32 -9.63
N ASN A 202 -15.54 -27.17 -9.55
CA ASN A 202 -16.44 -27.54 -10.65
C ASN A 202 -17.93 -27.28 -10.33
N GLN A 203 -18.19 -26.45 -9.34
CA GLN A 203 -19.53 -26.00 -8.94
C GLN A 203 -19.52 -24.50 -8.72
N SER A 204 -20.50 -23.82 -9.26
CA SER A 204 -20.68 -22.38 -9.04
C SER A 204 -20.89 -22.05 -7.56
N GLY A 205 -20.30 -20.95 -7.10
CA GLY A 205 -20.39 -20.46 -5.72
C GLY A 205 -19.23 -19.55 -5.33
N THR A 206 -19.27 -19.02 -4.12
CA THR A 206 -18.22 -18.19 -3.56
C THR A 206 -17.33 -19.01 -2.63
N TYR A 207 -16.03 -18.96 -2.85
CA TYR A 207 -15.01 -19.76 -2.15
C TYR A 207 -13.95 -18.88 -1.49
N PHE A 208 -13.38 -19.37 -0.40
CA PHE A 208 -12.25 -18.74 0.29
C PHE A 208 -11.43 -19.80 1.03
N ALA A 209 -10.22 -19.42 1.44
CA ALA A 209 -9.33 -20.23 2.25
C ALA A 209 -9.07 -19.60 3.61
N GLU A 210 -8.80 -20.43 4.62
CA GLU A 210 -8.34 -20.02 5.95
C GLU A 210 -7.10 -20.83 6.32
N THR A 211 -6.17 -20.21 7.05
CA THR A 211 -5.09 -20.97 7.69
C THR A 211 -5.67 -21.85 8.78
N ASN A 212 -5.28 -23.11 8.80
CA ASN A 212 -5.78 -24.08 9.77
C ASN A 212 -5.11 -23.90 11.13
N TYR A 213 -5.74 -23.13 11.99
CA TYR A 213 -5.38 -23.01 13.41
C TYR A 213 -6.37 -23.71 14.35
N GLY A 214 -7.06 -24.75 13.82
CA GLY A 214 -8.00 -25.57 14.58
C GLY A 214 -9.08 -24.74 15.26
N SER A 215 -9.19 -24.87 16.58
CA SER A 215 -10.16 -24.12 17.40
C SER A 215 -9.72 -22.68 17.72
N CYS A 216 -8.52 -22.26 17.36
CA CYS A 216 -8.02 -20.90 17.60
C CYS A 216 -8.63 -19.90 16.63
N THR A 217 -9.26 -18.84 17.13
CA THR A 217 -9.72 -17.73 16.32
C THR A 217 -8.53 -17.05 15.61
N SER A 218 -8.67 -16.77 14.32
CA SER A 218 -7.63 -16.21 13.48
C SER A 218 -8.19 -15.14 12.54
N ASN A 219 -7.34 -14.18 12.14
CA ASN A 219 -7.58 -13.25 11.05
C ASN A 219 -6.94 -13.71 9.74
N SER A 220 -6.33 -14.89 9.72
CA SER A 220 -5.65 -15.46 8.56
C SER A 220 -6.66 -16.16 7.63
N PHE A 221 -7.34 -15.38 6.83
CA PHE A 221 -8.28 -15.83 5.80
C PHE A 221 -8.11 -15.02 4.51
N SER A 222 -8.53 -15.60 3.39
CA SER A 222 -8.38 -15.00 2.07
C SER A 222 -9.53 -14.07 1.69
N ASN A 223 -9.33 -13.30 0.60
CA ASN A 223 -10.43 -12.72 -0.17
C ASN A 223 -11.39 -13.82 -0.65
N ARG A 224 -12.59 -13.41 -1.08
CA ARG A 224 -13.63 -14.29 -1.65
C ARG A 224 -13.53 -14.28 -3.16
N VAL A 225 -13.71 -15.48 -3.76
CA VAL A 225 -13.77 -15.62 -5.22
C VAL A 225 -15.08 -16.30 -5.60
N THR A 226 -15.87 -15.63 -6.42
CA THR A 226 -17.11 -16.19 -6.98
C THR A 226 -16.81 -16.91 -8.27
N VAL A 227 -16.93 -18.23 -8.24
CA VAL A 227 -16.70 -19.10 -9.41
C VAL A 227 -18.02 -19.42 -10.07
N SER A 228 -18.10 -19.27 -11.39
CA SER A 228 -19.30 -19.53 -12.20
C SER A 228 -18.99 -20.45 -13.39
N GLU A 229 -19.97 -21.25 -13.78
CA GLU A 229 -19.92 -22.00 -15.02
C GLU A 229 -20.33 -21.11 -16.19
N SER A 230 -19.56 -21.12 -17.28
CA SER A 230 -19.89 -20.43 -18.52
C SER A 230 -20.23 -21.46 -19.61
N THR A 231 -21.36 -21.24 -20.27
CA THR A 231 -21.78 -22.05 -21.43
C THR A 231 -21.39 -21.39 -22.76
N THR A 232 -21.24 -20.06 -22.76
CA THR A 232 -20.78 -19.21 -23.86
C THR A 232 -20.35 -17.87 -23.25
N ASN A 233 -19.29 -17.23 -23.69
CA ASN A 233 -18.82 -15.89 -23.30
C ASN A 233 -19.24 -15.43 -21.89
N GLY A 234 -18.64 -16.02 -20.86
CA GLY A 234 -18.76 -15.54 -19.50
C GLY A 234 -18.08 -14.17 -19.34
N THR A 235 -18.36 -13.48 -18.26
CA THR A 235 -17.62 -12.28 -17.86
C THR A 235 -16.76 -12.55 -16.65
N SER A 236 -15.58 -11.98 -16.62
CA SER A 236 -14.65 -12.06 -15.51
C SER A 236 -14.26 -10.67 -15.03
N SER A 237 -13.42 -10.58 -14.02
CA SER A 237 -12.86 -9.32 -13.54
C SER A 237 -11.34 -9.29 -13.71
N ILE A 238 -10.78 -8.08 -13.64
CA ILE A 238 -9.33 -7.81 -13.62
C ILE A 238 -9.01 -7.23 -12.25
N SER A 239 -7.96 -7.73 -11.59
CA SER A 239 -7.40 -7.09 -10.39
C SER A 239 -6.24 -6.17 -10.75
N SER A 240 -6.01 -5.16 -9.92
CA SER A 240 -4.87 -4.25 -9.99
C SER A 240 -4.05 -4.38 -8.70
N SER A 241 -2.74 -4.62 -8.82
CA SER A 241 -1.84 -4.82 -7.67
C SER A 241 -1.72 -3.59 -6.77
N LEU A 242 -1.92 -2.39 -7.30
CA LEU A 242 -1.95 -1.14 -6.55
C LEU A 242 -3.38 -0.64 -6.24
N GLY A 243 -4.40 -1.49 -6.47
CA GLY A 243 -5.81 -1.13 -6.27
C GLY A 243 -6.41 -0.36 -7.45
N ASN A 244 -7.68 0.05 -7.30
CA ASN A 244 -8.39 0.92 -8.23
C ASN A 244 -9.36 1.81 -7.44
N PRO A 245 -9.14 3.13 -7.42
CA PRO A 245 -8.10 3.87 -8.16
C PRO A 245 -6.68 3.56 -7.66
N TYR A 246 -5.69 3.54 -8.58
CA TYR A 246 -4.30 3.27 -8.25
C TYR A 246 -3.46 4.54 -8.10
N CYS A 247 -2.40 4.44 -7.33
CA CYS A 247 -1.48 5.55 -7.08
C CYS A 247 -0.27 5.48 -8.00
N ALA A 248 -0.20 6.34 -9.02
CA ALA A 248 0.90 6.36 -9.98
C ALA A 248 2.27 6.69 -9.36
N SER A 249 2.32 7.38 -8.20
CA SER A 249 3.58 7.66 -7.49
C SER A 249 4.20 6.43 -6.83
N GLN A 250 3.44 5.34 -6.67
CA GLN A 250 3.96 4.05 -6.19
C GLN A 250 4.58 3.21 -7.33
N GLY A 251 4.55 3.69 -8.55
CA GLY A 251 5.08 3.03 -9.74
C GLY A 251 4.00 2.38 -10.60
N SER A 252 4.41 1.44 -11.45
CA SER A 252 3.49 0.73 -12.34
C SER A 252 2.64 -0.27 -11.56
N THR A 253 1.36 -0.39 -11.93
CA THR A 253 0.49 -1.45 -11.42
C THR A 253 0.53 -2.67 -12.33
N THR A 254 0.29 -3.84 -11.77
CA THR A 254 0.11 -5.10 -12.51
C THR A 254 -1.37 -5.42 -12.55
N LEU A 255 -1.93 -5.46 -13.76
CA LEU A 255 -3.28 -5.96 -14.01
C LEU A 255 -3.20 -7.48 -14.16
N SER A 256 -4.06 -8.21 -13.46
CA SER A 256 -4.09 -9.68 -13.50
C SER A 256 -5.46 -10.17 -13.92
N ALA A 257 -5.47 -11.09 -14.89
CA ALA A 257 -6.64 -11.80 -15.36
C ALA A 257 -6.77 -13.17 -14.69
N ILE A 258 -7.96 -13.79 -14.75
CA ILE A 258 -8.18 -15.15 -14.30
C ILE A 258 -7.30 -16.14 -15.11
N ASN A 259 -7.12 -17.35 -14.58
CA ASN A 259 -6.37 -18.39 -15.27
C ASN A 259 -7.03 -18.78 -16.59
N GLY A 260 -6.25 -18.85 -17.67
CA GLY A 260 -6.65 -19.25 -19.02
C GLY A 260 -5.51 -19.90 -19.79
N VAL A 261 -5.78 -20.32 -21.00
CA VAL A 261 -4.81 -20.95 -21.93
C VAL A 261 -4.03 -19.89 -22.70
N SER A 262 -4.70 -18.83 -23.13
CA SER A 262 -4.10 -17.68 -23.80
C SER A 262 -4.86 -16.39 -23.55
N TYR A 263 -4.22 -15.24 -23.81
CA TYR A 263 -4.71 -13.90 -23.49
C TYR A 263 -4.41 -12.95 -24.62
N GLN A 264 -5.26 -11.90 -24.75
CA GLN A 264 -4.96 -10.69 -25.53
C GLN A 264 -5.50 -9.48 -24.79
N TRP A 265 -4.61 -8.54 -24.47
CA TRP A 265 -4.97 -7.30 -23.78
C TRP A 265 -5.23 -6.16 -24.75
N TYR A 266 -6.13 -5.26 -24.34
CA TYR A 266 -6.53 -4.06 -25.06
C TYR A 266 -6.50 -2.86 -24.12
N LYS A 267 -6.25 -1.67 -24.67
CA LYS A 267 -6.42 -0.39 -24.00
C LYS A 267 -7.33 0.51 -24.82
N ASP A 268 -8.37 1.05 -24.18
CA ASP A 268 -9.39 1.91 -24.82
C ASP A 268 -9.94 1.28 -26.11
N GLY A 269 -10.13 -0.05 -26.11
CA GLY A 269 -10.60 -0.84 -27.25
C GLY A 269 -9.55 -1.15 -28.31
N VAL A 270 -8.29 -0.70 -28.15
CA VAL A 270 -7.20 -0.94 -29.09
C VAL A 270 -6.31 -2.07 -28.58
N GLU A 271 -6.00 -3.04 -29.45
CA GLU A 271 -5.12 -4.16 -29.15
C GLU A 271 -3.71 -3.68 -28.71
N ILE A 272 -3.23 -4.18 -27.58
CA ILE A 272 -1.85 -3.97 -27.14
C ILE A 272 -0.99 -5.07 -27.73
N SER A 273 -0.19 -4.74 -28.73
CA SER A 273 0.64 -5.70 -29.46
C SER A 273 1.60 -6.45 -28.54
N GLY A 274 1.53 -7.80 -28.56
CA GLY A 274 2.38 -8.67 -27.76
C GLY A 274 1.97 -8.81 -26.29
N ALA A 275 0.90 -8.20 -25.83
CA ALA A 275 0.37 -8.35 -24.49
C ALA A 275 -0.50 -9.61 -24.40
N THR A 276 0.15 -10.78 -24.33
CA THR A 276 -0.48 -12.12 -24.38
C THR A 276 -0.27 -12.94 -23.11
N ASN A 277 0.20 -12.32 -22.03
CA ASN A 277 0.36 -12.99 -20.75
C ASN A 277 -0.88 -12.77 -19.87
N GLN A 278 -1.04 -13.62 -18.85
CA GLN A 278 -2.08 -13.46 -17.82
C GLN A 278 -2.02 -12.10 -17.12
N MET A 279 -0.84 -11.55 -16.96
CA MET A 279 -0.56 -10.29 -16.29
C MET A 279 -0.08 -9.24 -17.30
N TYR A 280 -0.55 -8.01 -17.12
CA TYR A 280 -0.10 -6.85 -17.87
C TYR A 280 0.33 -5.72 -16.94
N VAL A 281 1.53 -5.18 -17.16
CA VAL A 281 2.09 -4.09 -16.33
C VAL A 281 1.86 -2.76 -17.04
N THR A 282 1.27 -1.80 -16.34
CA THR A 282 1.00 -0.46 -16.87
C THR A 282 1.21 0.63 -15.81
N ASN A 283 1.56 1.83 -16.27
CA ASN A 283 1.54 3.08 -15.48
C ASN A 283 0.49 4.07 -16.01
N GLU A 284 -0.35 3.64 -16.94
CA GLU A 284 -1.36 4.45 -17.57
C GLU A 284 -2.73 4.17 -16.96
N THR A 285 -3.58 5.20 -16.95
CA THR A 285 -5.01 5.09 -16.63
C THR A 285 -5.83 4.87 -17.89
N GLY A 286 -7.08 4.45 -17.75
CA GLY A 286 -8.01 4.24 -18.86
C GLY A 286 -8.72 2.90 -18.77
N GLU A 287 -9.48 2.57 -19.83
CA GLU A 287 -10.16 1.29 -19.92
C GLU A 287 -9.18 0.22 -20.42
N PHE A 288 -8.95 -0.82 -19.61
CA PHE A 288 -8.22 -2.02 -20.02
C PHE A 288 -9.19 -3.19 -20.13
N SER A 289 -9.05 -3.97 -21.18
CA SER A 289 -9.78 -5.23 -21.31
C SER A 289 -8.86 -6.35 -21.76
N VAL A 290 -9.28 -7.59 -21.47
CA VAL A 290 -8.55 -8.79 -21.84
C VAL A 290 -9.52 -9.85 -22.34
N ASP A 291 -9.23 -10.44 -23.49
CA ASP A 291 -9.86 -11.66 -23.96
C ASP A 291 -9.06 -12.86 -23.45
N ILE A 292 -9.76 -13.85 -22.91
CA ILE A 292 -9.20 -15.01 -22.24
C ILE A 292 -9.75 -16.28 -22.88
N ASP A 293 -8.87 -17.08 -23.47
CA ASP A 293 -9.20 -18.41 -23.97
C ASP A 293 -9.10 -19.42 -22.80
N LEU A 294 -10.16 -20.15 -22.55
CA LEU A 294 -10.23 -21.21 -21.53
C LEU A 294 -10.13 -22.63 -22.14
N GLY A 295 -9.84 -22.73 -23.45
CA GLY A 295 -9.78 -23.95 -24.22
C GLY A 295 -11.11 -24.26 -24.92
N ASP A 296 -12.10 -24.76 -24.20
CA ASP A 296 -13.42 -25.12 -24.75
C ASP A 296 -14.39 -23.93 -24.87
N CYS A 297 -14.10 -22.82 -24.23
CA CYS A 297 -14.85 -21.57 -24.29
C CYS A 297 -13.92 -20.38 -24.08
N SER A 298 -14.45 -19.18 -24.24
CA SER A 298 -13.73 -17.95 -23.95
C SER A 298 -14.50 -17.07 -22.97
N THR A 299 -13.80 -16.13 -22.36
CA THR A 299 -14.38 -15.07 -21.51
C THR A 299 -13.61 -13.80 -21.74
N SER A 300 -14.15 -12.68 -21.28
CA SER A 300 -13.46 -11.40 -21.28
C SER A 300 -13.61 -10.71 -19.93
N ALA A 301 -12.71 -9.77 -19.67
CA ALA A 301 -12.78 -8.92 -18.50
C ALA A 301 -12.43 -7.48 -18.88
N THR A 302 -12.98 -6.52 -18.16
CA THR A 302 -12.70 -5.09 -18.34
C THR A 302 -12.53 -4.42 -17.00
N ILE A 303 -11.59 -3.50 -16.90
CA ILE A 303 -11.39 -2.61 -15.76
C ILE A 303 -11.22 -1.18 -16.27
N ASN A 304 -11.94 -0.23 -15.69
CA ASN A 304 -11.60 1.19 -15.83
C ASN A 304 -10.59 1.54 -14.73
N LEU A 305 -9.32 1.66 -15.10
CA LEU A 305 -8.23 1.91 -14.18
C LEU A 305 -8.13 3.42 -13.91
N ASP A 306 -8.68 3.84 -12.78
CA ASP A 306 -8.67 5.24 -12.36
C ASP A 306 -7.38 5.56 -11.60
N GLY A 307 -6.86 6.79 -11.81
CA GLY A 307 -5.72 7.29 -11.05
C GLY A 307 -6.16 8.04 -9.79
N VAL A 308 -5.47 7.84 -8.69
CA VAL A 308 -5.64 8.70 -7.51
C VAL A 308 -5.00 10.05 -7.79
N GLY A 309 -5.77 11.10 -7.71
CA GLY A 309 -5.32 12.47 -7.88
C GLY A 309 -6.16 13.44 -7.06
N PHE A 310 -5.82 14.71 -7.15
CA PHE A 310 -6.59 15.80 -6.58
C PHE A 310 -6.89 16.87 -7.62
N THR A 311 -7.94 17.64 -7.42
CA THR A 311 -8.27 18.80 -8.25
C THR A 311 -7.72 20.07 -7.60
N SER A 312 -7.26 20.98 -8.43
CA SER A 312 -6.83 22.32 -7.98
C SER A 312 -7.14 23.34 -9.05
N ASP A 313 -7.36 24.56 -8.63
CA ASP A 313 -7.59 25.74 -9.47
C ASP A 313 -6.87 26.94 -8.86
N ILE A 314 -6.54 27.93 -9.68
CA ILE A 314 -5.92 29.19 -9.26
C ILE A 314 -6.77 30.36 -9.77
N ASP A 315 -6.93 31.41 -8.96
CA ASP A 315 -7.84 32.54 -9.20
C ASP A 315 -7.24 33.67 -10.05
N VAL A 316 -6.04 33.48 -10.61
CA VAL A 316 -5.36 34.45 -11.48
C VAL A 316 -5.33 33.99 -12.93
N LEU A 317 -5.17 34.93 -13.86
CA LEU A 317 -5.01 34.63 -15.28
C LEU A 317 -3.59 34.17 -15.60
N ASP A 318 -3.40 33.54 -16.77
CA ASP A 318 -2.07 33.16 -17.26
C ASP A 318 -1.12 34.38 -17.40
N VAL A 319 -1.68 35.56 -17.72
CA VAL A 319 -0.97 36.82 -17.79
C VAL A 319 -1.75 37.88 -17.04
N ASN A 320 -1.12 38.53 -16.06
CA ASN A 320 -1.67 39.55 -15.20
C ASN A 320 -0.86 40.81 -15.34
N MET A 321 -1.51 41.98 -15.16
CA MET A 321 -0.87 43.28 -15.17
C MET A 321 -1.06 43.95 -13.80
N ILE A 322 -0.01 44.52 -13.26
CA ILE A 322 -0.05 45.32 -12.01
C ILE A 322 0.47 46.73 -12.29
N GLU A 323 -0.13 47.73 -11.68
CA GLU A 323 0.40 49.10 -11.71
C GLU A 323 1.57 49.27 -10.72
N ASP A 324 2.30 50.39 -10.81
CA ASP A 324 3.36 50.68 -9.85
C ASP A 324 2.77 50.72 -8.44
N ASP A 325 3.42 50.07 -7.49
CA ASP A 325 2.98 49.94 -6.08
C ASP A 325 1.71 49.06 -5.88
N GLU A 326 1.19 48.39 -6.89
CA GLU A 326 0.14 47.40 -6.75
C GLU A 326 0.70 45.99 -6.59
N THR A 327 -0.09 45.12 -6.00
CA THR A 327 0.25 43.71 -5.80
C THR A 327 -0.85 42.79 -6.36
N LEU A 328 -0.47 41.60 -6.77
CA LEU A 328 -1.42 40.57 -7.20
C LEU A 328 -1.45 39.45 -6.15
N VAL A 329 -2.62 39.19 -5.59
CA VAL A 329 -2.80 38.05 -4.70
C VAL A 329 -3.30 36.87 -5.53
N ALA A 330 -2.48 35.84 -5.61
CA ALA A 330 -2.86 34.58 -6.26
C ALA A 330 -3.24 33.54 -5.18
N THR A 331 -4.41 32.91 -5.32
CA THR A 331 -4.93 31.93 -4.36
C THR A 331 -5.26 30.62 -5.06
N VAL A 332 -4.72 29.52 -4.54
CA VAL A 332 -5.00 28.17 -4.98
C VAL A 332 -6.12 27.56 -4.14
N THR A 333 -7.12 27.00 -4.80
CA THR A 333 -8.11 26.09 -4.21
C THR A 333 -7.76 24.66 -4.58
N THR A 334 -7.82 23.73 -3.60
CA THR A 334 -7.41 22.35 -3.85
C THR A 334 -8.20 21.36 -2.99
N THR A 335 -8.40 20.14 -3.51
CA THR A 335 -8.93 18.99 -2.78
C THR A 335 -7.82 18.07 -2.26
N ALA A 336 -6.54 18.44 -2.40
CA ALA A 336 -5.40 17.66 -1.92
C ALA A 336 -5.45 17.44 -0.39
N ASN A 337 -5.08 16.23 0.04
CA ASN A 337 -4.96 15.90 1.46
C ASN A 337 -3.61 16.40 2.01
N SER A 338 -3.65 17.27 3.04
CA SER A 338 -2.48 17.88 3.65
C SER A 338 -1.54 18.50 2.60
N PRO A 339 -2.01 19.48 1.81
CA PRO A 339 -1.22 20.04 0.73
C PRO A 339 -0.01 20.82 1.25
N GLU A 340 1.12 20.64 0.59
CA GLU A 340 2.31 21.48 0.69
C GLU A 340 2.36 22.39 -0.55
N PHE A 341 2.60 23.70 -0.35
CA PHE A 341 2.71 24.67 -1.43
C PHE A 341 4.15 25.17 -1.54
N LYS A 342 4.64 25.29 -2.79
CA LYS A 342 5.93 25.88 -3.11
C LYS A 342 5.76 26.91 -4.21
N TRP A 343 6.10 28.15 -3.92
CA TRP A 343 6.02 29.25 -4.86
C TRP A 343 7.39 29.59 -5.42
N TYR A 344 7.44 29.94 -6.69
CA TYR A 344 8.65 30.28 -7.42
C TYR A 344 8.44 31.56 -8.20
N LEU A 345 9.50 32.36 -8.32
CA LEU A 345 9.61 33.49 -9.22
C LEU A 345 10.82 33.30 -10.13
N ASN A 346 10.60 33.31 -11.45
CA ASN A 346 11.64 33.07 -12.47
C ASN A 346 12.47 31.81 -12.16
N ASP A 347 11.77 30.69 -11.88
CA ASP A 347 12.30 29.38 -11.47
C ASP A 347 13.05 29.34 -10.13
N ALA A 348 13.18 30.46 -9.41
CA ALA A 348 13.78 30.51 -8.08
C ALA A 348 12.72 30.31 -6.99
N LEU A 349 12.98 29.38 -6.05
CA LEU A 349 12.08 29.10 -4.93
C LEU A 349 11.96 30.36 -4.02
N ILE A 350 10.73 30.80 -3.76
CA ILE A 350 10.43 31.88 -2.81
C ILE A 350 10.40 31.31 -1.40
N THR A 351 11.48 31.52 -0.67
CA THR A 351 11.66 30.97 0.68
C THR A 351 10.60 31.53 1.64
N GLY A 352 9.88 30.61 2.32
CA GLY A 352 8.84 30.96 3.30
C GLY A 352 7.44 31.11 2.70
N ALA A 353 7.26 31.07 1.38
CA ALA A 353 5.97 31.06 0.72
C ALA A 353 5.40 29.63 0.70
N THR A 354 4.72 29.24 1.79
CA THR A 354 4.18 27.88 2.00
C THR A 354 2.64 27.85 2.13
N GLY A 355 1.99 29.00 2.01
CA GLY A 355 0.53 29.10 2.05
C GLY A 355 -0.12 28.79 0.70
N ASN A 356 -1.42 28.53 0.71
CA ASN A 356 -2.22 28.38 -0.51
C ASN A 356 -2.43 29.71 -1.25
N SER A 357 -1.98 30.82 -0.71
CA SER A 357 -2.04 32.15 -1.30
C SER A 357 -0.67 32.81 -1.25
N TYR A 358 -0.34 33.55 -2.29
CA TYR A 358 0.89 34.36 -2.37
C TYR A 358 0.59 35.74 -2.96
N GLU A 359 1.19 36.76 -2.37
CA GLU A 359 1.11 38.14 -2.83
C GLU A 359 2.34 38.45 -3.72
N ALA A 360 2.13 38.52 -5.02
CA ALA A 360 3.14 38.89 -5.99
C ALA A 360 3.34 40.37 -6.05
N THR A 361 4.51 40.85 -5.64
CA THR A 361 4.92 42.27 -5.60
C THR A 361 5.91 42.64 -6.70
N GLU A 362 6.45 41.63 -7.39
CA GLU A 362 7.45 41.80 -8.45
C GLU A 362 6.90 41.26 -9.76
N THR A 363 7.37 41.81 -10.87
CA THR A 363 7.08 41.26 -12.21
C THR A 363 7.92 40.06 -12.49
N GLY A 364 7.40 39.13 -13.24
CA GLY A 364 8.10 37.90 -13.65
C GLY A 364 7.19 36.71 -13.88
N ASN A 365 7.81 35.54 -14.09
CA ASN A 365 7.12 34.27 -14.28
C ASN A 365 6.98 33.61 -12.92
N TYR A 366 5.75 33.40 -12.50
CA TYR A 366 5.42 32.71 -11.25
C TYR A 366 5.02 31.29 -11.54
N LYS A 367 5.39 30.40 -10.61
CA LYS A 367 4.95 29.00 -10.56
C LYS A 367 4.54 28.66 -9.13
N VAL A 368 3.44 27.95 -8.97
CA VAL A 368 3.09 27.28 -7.71
C VAL A 368 3.00 25.80 -7.91
N GLU A 369 3.67 25.02 -7.07
CA GLU A 369 3.55 23.57 -6.97
C GLU A 369 2.68 23.23 -5.76
N ILE A 370 1.69 22.37 -5.98
CA ILE A 370 0.81 21.82 -4.96
C ILE A 370 1.15 20.34 -4.83
N ILE A 371 1.61 19.92 -3.66
CA ILE A 371 2.03 18.53 -3.39
C ILE A 371 1.09 17.96 -2.35
N GLN A 372 0.36 16.90 -2.70
CA GLN A 372 -0.38 16.10 -1.73
C GLN A 372 0.60 15.22 -0.97
N THR A 373 0.63 15.31 0.38
CA THR A 373 1.61 14.61 1.22
C THR A 373 1.02 13.43 1.99
N ILE A 374 -0.31 13.33 2.11
CA ILE A 374 -1.00 12.21 2.75
C ILE A 374 -1.80 11.43 1.72
N GLY A 375 -1.66 10.10 1.77
CA GLY A 375 -2.23 9.18 0.79
C GLY A 375 -1.35 9.03 -0.45
N CYS A 376 -1.95 9.08 -1.63
CA CYS A 376 -1.19 9.06 -2.88
C CYS A 376 -0.44 10.37 -3.08
N VAL A 377 0.88 10.32 -3.09
CA VAL A 377 1.71 11.49 -3.39
C VAL A 377 1.51 11.89 -4.84
N ALA A 378 1.01 13.08 -5.05
CA ALA A 378 0.77 13.66 -6.37
C ALA A 378 1.12 15.14 -6.34
N THR A 379 1.57 15.67 -7.50
CA THR A 379 1.94 17.08 -7.64
C THR A 379 1.17 17.68 -8.81
N LYS A 380 0.71 18.91 -8.64
CA LYS A 380 0.13 19.75 -9.71
C LYS A 380 0.81 21.11 -9.67
N GLU A 381 0.97 21.73 -10.82
CA GLU A 381 1.55 23.07 -10.91
C GLU A 381 0.65 24.00 -11.71
N PHE A 382 0.73 25.29 -11.39
CA PHE A 382 0.19 26.40 -12.16
C PHE A 382 1.30 27.38 -12.47
N LEU A 383 1.24 27.94 -13.67
CA LEU A 383 2.15 28.95 -14.16
C LEU A 383 1.35 30.22 -14.51
N PHE A 384 1.86 31.37 -14.11
CA PHE A 384 1.29 32.66 -14.53
C PHE A 384 2.40 33.72 -14.61
N THR A 385 2.15 34.75 -15.37
CA THR A 385 3.08 35.86 -15.54
C THR A 385 2.48 37.14 -14.98
N VAL A 386 3.30 37.92 -14.30
CA VAL A 386 2.96 39.24 -13.82
C VAL A 386 3.84 40.27 -14.54
N ASN A 387 3.20 41.19 -15.22
CA ASN A 387 3.86 42.29 -15.95
C ASN A 387 3.46 43.65 -15.35
N THR A 388 4.30 44.63 -15.54
CA THR A 388 3.92 46.02 -15.22
C THR A 388 2.87 46.49 -16.21
N ALA A 389 1.81 47.14 -15.72
CA ALA A 389 0.88 47.81 -16.58
C ALA A 389 1.59 48.99 -17.28
N PHE A 390 1.51 49.02 -18.60
CA PHE A 390 2.03 50.18 -19.32
C PHE A 390 1.19 51.41 -19.00
N PRO A 391 1.80 52.63 -18.97
CA PRO A 391 1.05 53.83 -18.73
C PRO A 391 -0.11 53.96 -19.73
N ASN A 392 -1.30 54.25 -19.22
CA ASN A 392 -2.50 54.37 -20.05
C ASN A 392 -2.33 55.58 -20.97
N VAL A 393 -2.18 55.32 -22.27
CA VAL A 393 -2.11 56.35 -23.31
C VAL A 393 -3.51 56.63 -23.86
N ALA A 394 -3.87 57.92 -23.98
CA ALA A 394 -5.19 58.31 -24.45
C ALA A 394 -5.39 58.05 -25.98
N ASP A 395 -4.32 58.13 -26.75
CA ASP A 395 -4.31 58.01 -28.21
C ASP A 395 -3.29 56.96 -28.66
N ILE A 396 -3.56 56.33 -29.81
CA ILE A 396 -2.65 55.39 -30.42
C ILE A 396 -1.43 56.14 -30.97
N PRO A 397 -0.20 55.91 -30.47
CA PRO A 397 0.99 56.64 -30.92
C PRO A 397 1.32 56.28 -32.36
N ASN A 398 1.84 57.28 -33.09
CA ASN A 398 2.29 57.09 -34.46
C ASN A 398 3.82 57.18 -34.62
N ILE A 399 4.56 57.30 -33.53
CA ILE A 399 6.04 57.38 -33.45
C ILE A 399 6.52 56.53 -32.28
N ILE A 400 7.60 55.76 -32.53
CA ILE A 400 8.38 55.08 -31.49
C ILE A 400 9.88 55.32 -31.73
N SER A 401 10.69 55.18 -30.64
CA SER A 401 12.15 55.36 -30.70
C SER A 401 12.86 54.21 -29.95
N PRO A 402 12.96 53.02 -30.54
CA PRO A 402 13.54 51.86 -29.88
C PRO A 402 15.07 51.97 -29.78
N ASN A 403 15.56 52.87 -28.91
CA ASN A 403 16.97 53.18 -28.69
C ASN A 403 17.48 52.60 -27.35
N GLY A 404 16.59 52.04 -26.50
CA GLY A 404 16.92 51.39 -25.24
C GLY A 404 17.06 52.37 -24.05
N ASP A 405 16.50 53.58 -24.16
CA ASP A 405 16.53 54.56 -23.08
C ASP A 405 15.30 54.50 -22.14
N GLY A 406 14.38 53.58 -22.40
CA GLY A 406 13.15 53.38 -21.64
C GLY A 406 12.00 54.33 -22.02
N ILE A 407 12.18 55.19 -23.04
CA ILE A 407 11.17 56.18 -23.45
C ILE A 407 10.75 55.87 -24.90
N ASN A 408 9.48 55.50 -25.10
CA ASN A 408 8.92 55.15 -26.42
C ASN A 408 9.66 54.06 -27.18
N ASP A 409 10.37 53.21 -26.44
CA ASP A 409 11.08 52.06 -27.03
C ASP A 409 10.15 51.04 -27.70
N THR A 410 8.95 50.93 -27.16
CA THR A 410 7.89 50.04 -27.72
C THR A 410 6.64 50.87 -28.10
N TRP A 411 5.82 50.25 -28.95
CA TRP A 411 4.55 50.86 -29.38
C TRP A 411 3.44 50.58 -28.37
N VAL A 412 3.30 51.51 -27.41
CA VAL A 412 2.32 51.43 -26.33
C VAL A 412 0.99 52.00 -26.86
N ILE A 413 -0.09 51.23 -26.85
CA ILE A 413 -1.42 51.62 -27.29
C ILE A 413 -2.40 51.63 -26.10
N PRO A 414 -3.56 52.32 -26.24
CA PRO A 414 -4.56 52.38 -25.18
C PRO A 414 -4.96 50.99 -24.67
N GLN A 415 -5.17 50.91 -23.37
CA GLN A 415 -5.45 49.62 -22.68
C GLN A 415 -6.69 48.92 -23.20
N GLU A 416 -7.64 49.65 -23.83
CA GLU A 416 -8.80 49.05 -24.47
C GLU A 416 -8.48 48.16 -25.68
N TYR A 417 -7.21 48.12 -26.14
CA TYR A 417 -6.74 47.31 -27.30
C TYR A 417 -5.64 46.31 -26.94
N VAL A 418 -5.23 46.22 -25.69
CA VAL A 418 -4.18 45.30 -25.21
C VAL A 418 -4.77 44.01 -24.65
N ASN A 419 -3.94 43.15 -24.13
CA ASN A 419 -4.32 41.85 -23.56
C ASN A 419 -5.58 41.93 -22.69
N GLY A 420 -6.46 40.95 -22.83
CA GLY A 420 -7.75 40.88 -22.13
C GLY A 420 -8.90 41.66 -22.80
N SER A 421 -8.62 42.48 -23.82
CA SER A 421 -9.65 43.29 -24.56
C SER A 421 -10.33 42.51 -25.66
N ASN A 422 -9.86 41.30 -26.01
CA ASN A 422 -10.24 40.53 -27.21
C ASN A 422 -10.07 41.31 -28.52
N ALA A 423 -9.14 42.25 -28.56
CA ALA A 423 -8.78 43.00 -29.75
C ALA A 423 -7.67 42.26 -30.53
N SER A 424 -7.80 42.20 -31.85
CA SER A 424 -6.73 41.68 -32.73
C SER A 424 -5.85 42.83 -33.22
N VAL A 425 -4.55 42.75 -32.95
CA VAL A 425 -3.55 43.74 -33.40
C VAL A 425 -2.71 43.13 -34.52
N THR A 426 -2.67 43.80 -35.66
CA THR A 426 -1.84 43.42 -36.81
C THR A 426 -0.93 44.59 -37.17
N ILE A 427 0.39 44.34 -37.29
CA ILE A 427 1.38 45.33 -37.74
C ILE A 427 1.97 44.81 -39.07
N LEU A 428 2.03 45.69 -40.04
CA LEU A 428 2.51 45.43 -41.39
C LEU A 428 3.69 46.29 -41.75
N SER A 429 4.66 45.78 -42.46
CA SER A 429 5.72 46.59 -43.08
C SER A 429 5.16 47.52 -44.17
N ALA A 430 5.95 48.49 -44.61
CA ALA A 430 5.60 49.38 -45.71
C ALA A 430 5.25 48.63 -47.02
N GLN A 431 5.68 47.37 -47.19
CA GLN A 431 5.40 46.51 -48.32
C GLN A 431 4.15 45.64 -48.12
N GLY A 432 3.44 45.83 -47.00
CA GLY A 432 2.24 45.06 -46.67
C GLY A 432 2.50 43.64 -46.09
N LYS A 433 3.75 43.31 -45.74
CA LYS A 433 4.07 42.05 -45.06
C LYS A 433 3.70 42.13 -43.57
N ILE A 434 2.99 41.15 -43.07
CA ILE A 434 2.66 41.06 -41.66
C ILE A 434 3.97 40.85 -40.87
N VAL A 435 4.25 41.70 -39.88
CA VAL A 435 5.38 41.66 -38.95
C VAL A 435 4.97 41.19 -37.58
N LEU A 436 3.71 41.49 -37.18
CA LEU A 436 3.07 41.00 -35.96
C LEU A 436 1.59 40.78 -36.22
N GLN A 437 1.02 39.72 -35.71
CA GLN A 437 -0.41 39.51 -35.61
C GLN A 437 -0.71 38.75 -34.34
N THR A 438 -1.48 39.34 -33.44
CA THR A 438 -1.82 38.75 -32.13
C THR A 438 -3.21 39.22 -31.70
N ASN A 439 -3.87 38.41 -30.88
CA ASN A 439 -5.09 38.79 -30.16
C ASN A 439 -4.80 39.24 -28.73
N ASP A 440 -3.54 39.08 -28.29
CA ASP A 440 -3.07 39.39 -26.94
C ASP A 440 -1.83 40.30 -27.06
N TYR A 441 -2.04 41.54 -27.48
CA TYR A 441 -0.96 42.51 -27.62
C TYR A 441 -0.50 43.00 -26.24
N LEU A 442 0.79 42.90 -25.99
CA LEU A 442 1.39 43.25 -24.69
C LEU A 442 2.18 44.54 -24.70
N ASN A 443 1.95 45.45 -25.64
CA ASN A 443 2.70 46.72 -25.78
C ASN A 443 4.23 46.51 -25.95
N ASN A 444 4.66 45.34 -26.44
CA ASN A 444 6.05 44.91 -26.47
C ASN A 444 6.68 44.93 -27.90
N TRP A 445 5.97 45.44 -28.88
CA TRP A 445 6.57 45.57 -30.24
C TRP A 445 7.34 46.90 -30.37
N PRO A 446 8.56 46.89 -30.95
CA PRO A 446 9.30 45.71 -31.44
C PRO A 446 10.01 44.97 -30.28
N GLU A 447 9.94 43.64 -30.30
CA GLU A 447 10.61 42.78 -29.31
C GLU A 447 12.15 42.73 -29.48
N ASN A 448 12.62 43.04 -30.66
CA ASN A 448 14.04 43.08 -31.00
C ASN A 448 14.39 44.42 -31.68
N GLN A 449 15.67 44.81 -31.52
CA GLN A 449 16.17 46.03 -32.13
C GLN A 449 15.98 46.00 -33.66
N LEU A 450 15.25 47.00 -34.20
CA LEU A 450 15.03 47.13 -35.63
C LEU A 450 16.30 47.67 -36.31
N ASP A 451 16.88 46.89 -37.21
CA ASP A 451 18.09 47.32 -37.96
C ASP A 451 17.69 48.12 -39.22
N PHE A 452 17.91 49.44 -39.17
CA PHE A 452 17.65 50.31 -40.31
C PHE A 452 18.85 51.29 -40.47
N LYS A 453 19.33 51.42 -41.70
CA LYS A 453 20.61 52.05 -41.95
C LYS A 453 20.55 53.56 -42.26
N SER A 454 19.47 54.09 -42.80
CA SER A 454 19.43 55.50 -43.24
C SER A 454 18.07 56.14 -43.45
N VAL A 455 16.98 55.47 -43.29
CA VAL A 455 15.62 55.99 -43.46
C VAL A 455 14.76 55.44 -42.33
N ASN A 456 14.00 56.29 -41.64
CA ASN A 456 13.06 55.87 -40.61
C ASN A 456 11.97 55.00 -41.23
N PRO A 457 11.88 53.71 -40.87
CA PRO A 457 10.88 52.82 -41.42
C PRO A 457 9.48 53.19 -40.94
N VAL A 458 8.50 53.06 -41.82
CA VAL A 458 7.08 53.23 -41.49
C VAL A 458 6.42 51.86 -41.53
N TYR A 459 5.72 51.55 -40.47
CA TYR A 459 4.84 50.40 -40.37
C TYR A 459 3.38 50.85 -40.38
N TYR A 460 2.49 49.92 -40.71
CA TYR A 460 1.05 50.19 -40.64
C TYR A 460 0.43 49.22 -39.64
N TYR A 461 -0.57 49.69 -38.89
CA TYR A 461 -1.31 48.87 -37.96
C TYR A 461 -2.78 48.73 -38.35
N VAL A 462 -3.37 47.61 -37.96
CA VAL A 462 -4.81 47.37 -37.97
C VAL A 462 -5.16 46.75 -36.63
N ILE A 463 -5.99 47.46 -35.88
CA ILE A 463 -6.57 46.96 -34.62
C ILE A 463 -8.04 46.65 -34.92
N THR A 464 -8.47 45.42 -34.63
CA THR A 464 -9.87 44.98 -34.78
C THR A 464 -10.42 44.65 -33.41
N THR A 465 -11.42 45.34 -32.95
CA THR A 465 -12.07 45.12 -31.66
C THR A 465 -13.06 43.96 -31.74
N SER A 466 -13.47 43.42 -30.57
CA SER A 466 -14.43 42.30 -30.47
C SER A 466 -15.78 42.56 -31.15
N ASP A 467 -16.18 43.83 -31.33
CA ASP A 467 -17.36 44.28 -32.02
C ASP A 467 -17.11 44.51 -33.55
N ASN A 468 -15.98 44.00 -34.09
CA ASN A 468 -15.52 44.08 -35.46
C ASN A 468 -15.29 45.54 -35.98
N LYS A 469 -15.12 46.51 -35.12
CA LYS A 469 -14.65 47.84 -35.54
C LYS A 469 -13.14 47.78 -35.76
N THR A 470 -12.66 48.56 -36.75
CA THR A 470 -11.24 48.63 -37.07
C THR A 470 -10.69 50.04 -36.93
N LYS A 471 -9.50 50.14 -36.23
CA LYS A 471 -8.64 51.34 -36.27
C LYS A 471 -7.40 51.02 -37.13
N LYS A 472 -7.00 52.00 -37.91
CA LYS A 472 -5.83 51.85 -38.79
C LYS A 472 -4.98 53.10 -38.77
N GLY A 473 -3.70 52.95 -38.88
CA GLY A 473 -2.77 54.09 -38.93
C GLY A 473 -1.35 53.61 -39.28
N SER A 474 -0.40 54.50 -39.02
CA SER A 474 1.02 54.21 -39.27
C SER A 474 1.84 54.45 -38.01
N ILE A 475 2.94 53.71 -37.93
CA ILE A 475 3.96 53.81 -36.87
C ILE A 475 5.27 54.17 -37.55
N THR A 476 5.81 55.34 -37.22
CA THR A 476 7.12 55.76 -37.71
C THR A 476 8.14 55.39 -36.66
N VAL A 477 9.17 54.67 -37.04
CA VAL A 477 10.28 54.34 -36.12
C VAL A 477 11.39 55.37 -36.32
N VAL A 478 11.73 56.06 -35.27
CA VAL A 478 12.84 57.01 -35.28
C VAL A 478 14.00 56.52 -34.44
N LYS A 479 15.21 57.02 -34.67
CA LYS A 479 16.42 56.60 -33.97
C LYS A 479 16.66 57.51 -32.77
#